data_8d6a870ac2630119b0270b5200f5c8a9
#
_entry.id   8d6a870ac2630119b0270b5200f5c8a9
#
_cell.length_a   1.000
_cell.length_b   1.000
_cell.length_c   1.000
_cell.angle_alpha   90.00
_cell.angle_beta   90.00
_cell.angle_gamma   90.00
#
_symmetry.space_group_name_H-M   'P 1'
#
loop_
_entity.id
_entity.type
_entity.pdbx_description
1 polymer ?
#
loop_
_entity_poly.entity_id
_entity_poly.type
_entity_poly.pdbx_seq_one_letter_code
_entity_poly.pdbx_strand_id
1 'polypeptide(L)'
;MYSGAINTFECAGAYRMEKIQVAPLPGFRKNAINIATWQYVLNKASEHEKAAIKFLKYAASREGNIAYAECMKCLPARLDVIREEKLDIPGFQVFQDYVNHVELKERPFSSNPMKDISKTGILFQQYVMDQISQDEFCEKMEEMQKNQR
;
A
#
# COMPACT_ATOMS: atom_id res chain seq x y z
N MET A 1 -6.03 0.92 3.32
CA MET A 1 -5.08 0.96 4.46
C MET A 1 -3.72 0.46 3.97
N TYR A 2 -2.65 1.05 4.42
CA TYR A 2 -1.29 0.59 4.14
C TYR A 2 -0.98 -0.62 5.03
N SER A 3 -0.67 -1.78 4.45
CA SER A 3 -0.45 -3.02 5.21
C SER A 3 0.72 -2.92 6.21
N GLY A 4 1.71 -2.07 5.93
CA GLY A 4 2.82 -1.78 6.84
C GLY A 4 2.51 -0.77 7.97
N ALA A 5 1.28 -0.24 8.07
CA ALA A 5 0.93 0.71 9.12
C ALA A 5 1.03 0.10 10.52
N ILE A 6 0.77 -1.19 10.65
CA ILE A 6 0.87 -1.92 11.93
C ILE A 6 2.31 -1.83 12.47
N ASN A 7 3.30 -2.13 11.63
CA ASN A 7 4.71 -1.99 12.01
C ASN A 7 5.07 -0.55 12.40
N THR A 8 4.53 0.43 11.68
CA THR A 8 4.75 1.85 12.01
C THR A 8 4.21 2.21 13.38
N PHE A 9 3.01 1.74 13.73
CA PHE A 9 2.42 1.98 15.05
C PHE A 9 3.18 1.26 16.17
N GLU A 10 3.60 0.02 15.94
CA GLU A 10 4.40 -0.74 16.89
C GLU A 10 5.75 -0.06 17.16
N CYS A 11 6.48 0.35 16.12
CA CYS A 11 7.75 1.05 16.24
C CYS A 11 7.62 2.44 16.91
N ALA A 12 6.51 3.13 16.68
CA ALA A 12 6.25 4.44 17.29
C ALA A 12 5.87 4.34 18.77
N GLY A 13 5.52 3.14 19.26
CA GLY A 13 5.07 2.94 20.65
C GLY A 13 3.80 3.73 21.00
N ALA A 14 3.10 4.24 19.98
CA ALA A 14 1.98 5.16 20.17
C ALA A 14 0.71 4.47 20.67
N TYR A 15 0.55 3.18 20.37
CA TYR A 15 -0.64 2.41 20.73
C TYR A 15 -0.26 1.00 21.15
N ARG A 16 -1.06 0.44 22.05
CA ARG A 16 -0.99 -0.99 22.36
C ARG A 16 -1.59 -1.76 21.19
N MET A 17 -0.84 -2.72 20.65
CA MET A 17 -1.26 -3.50 19.48
C MET A 17 -2.55 -4.30 19.73
N GLU A 18 -2.79 -4.72 20.95
CA GLU A 18 -4.04 -5.41 21.34
C GLU A 18 -5.32 -4.57 21.15
N LYS A 19 -5.18 -3.25 20.97
CA LYS A 19 -6.29 -2.34 20.69
C LYS A 19 -6.49 -2.03 19.21
N ILE A 20 -5.58 -2.51 18.36
CA ILE A 20 -5.64 -2.28 16.91
C ILE A 20 -6.23 -3.51 16.24
N GLN A 21 -7.29 -3.31 15.49
CA GLN A 21 -7.90 -4.36 14.67
C GLN A 21 -7.80 -4.02 13.20
N VAL A 22 -7.60 -5.05 12.38
CA VAL A 22 -7.63 -4.95 10.93
C VAL A 22 -9.03 -5.31 10.45
N ALA A 23 -9.62 -4.43 9.65
CA ALA A 23 -10.91 -4.66 9.03
C ALA A 23 -10.83 -4.40 7.52
N PRO A 24 -11.64 -5.07 6.69
CA PRO A 24 -11.75 -4.74 5.28
C PRO A 24 -12.30 -3.33 5.11
N LEU A 25 -11.93 -2.68 4.02
CA LEU A 25 -12.56 -1.40 3.65
C LEU A 25 -14.04 -1.61 3.36
N PRO A 26 -14.90 -0.66 3.76
CA PRO A 26 -16.31 -0.74 3.42
C PRO A 26 -16.49 -0.74 1.90
N GLY A 27 -17.33 -1.65 1.42
CA GLY A 27 -17.71 -1.72 0.01
C GLY A 27 -18.70 -0.60 -0.33
N PHE A 28 -18.48 0.07 -1.46
CA PHE A 28 -19.43 1.01 -2.05
C PHE A 28 -20.09 0.37 -3.29
N ARG A 29 -20.21 1.13 -4.39
CA ARG A 29 -20.76 0.63 -5.66
C ARG A 29 -19.91 -0.49 -6.27
N LYS A 30 -18.60 -0.46 -6.03
CA LYS A 30 -17.65 -1.49 -6.44
C LYS A 30 -16.73 -1.81 -5.27
N ASN A 31 -16.42 -3.08 -5.12
CA ASN A 31 -15.45 -3.53 -4.15
C ASN A 31 -14.06 -3.53 -4.82
N ALA A 32 -13.37 -2.41 -4.76
CA ALA A 32 -12.07 -2.21 -5.37
C ALA A 32 -11.12 -1.51 -4.41
N ILE A 33 -9.84 -1.87 -4.48
CA ILE A 33 -8.76 -1.21 -3.73
C ILE A 33 -7.63 -0.80 -4.66
N ASN A 34 -6.98 0.28 -4.28
CA ASN A 34 -5.76 0.70 -4.93
C ASN A 34 -4.57 -0.08 -4.36
N ILE A 35 -3.72 -0.59 -5.24
CA ILE A 35 -2.45 -1.21 -4.88
C ILE A 35 -1.29 -0.28 -5.20
N ALA A 36 -0.33 -0.23 -4.29
CA ALA A 36 0.97 0.41 -4.51
C ALA A 36 2.03 -0.45 -3.83
N THR A 37 3.16 -0.63 -4.49
CA THR A 37 4.26 -1.47 -4.02
C THR A 37 5.56 -0.70 -4.00
N TRP A 38 6.45 -1.09 -3.10
CA TRP A 38 7.85 -0.71 -3.17
C TRP A 38 8.59 -1.68 -4.07
N GLN A 39 9.55 -1.17 -4.83
CA GLN A 39 10.31 -1.96 -5.78
C GLN A 39 11.80 -1.87 -5.49
N TYR A 40 12.49 -2.98 -5.61
CA TYR A 40 13.94 -3.00 -5.69
C TYR A 40 14.38 -2.71 -7.11
N VAL A 41 15.35 -1.85 -7.28
CA VAL A 41 15.93 -1.52 -8.58
C VAL A 41 17.44 -1.70 -8.55
N LEU A 42 18.00 -2.17 -9.64
CA LEU A 42 19.44 -2.23 -9.81
C LEU A 42 19.96 -0.89 -10.33
N ASN A 43 20.92 -0.30 -9.61
CA ASN A 43 21.59 0.89 -10.10
C ASN A 43 22.54 0.49 -11.26
N LYS A 44 22.36 1.12 -12.41
CA LYS A 44 23.19 0.87 -13.62
C LYS A 44 24.70 1.10 -13.37
N ALA A 45 25.05 2.00 -12.46
CA ALA A 45 26.44 2.31 -12.09
C ALA A 45 27.00 1.39 -10.98
N SER A 46 26.31 0.30 -10.63
CA SER A 46 26.78 -0.62 -9.59
C SER A 46 27.96 -1.44 -10.08
N GLU A 47 29.06 -1.41 -9.33
CA GLU A 47 30.23 -2.27 -9.57
C GLU A 47 30.00 -3.73 -9.14
N HIS A 48 28.89 -4.00 -8.43
CA HIS A 48 28.53 -5.31 -7.88
C HIS A 48 27.26 -5.90 -8.51
N GLU A 49 27.07 -5.72 -9.80
CA GLU A 49 25.86 -6.13 -10.52
C GLU A 49 25.46 -7.58 -10.26
N LYS A 50 26.42 -8.52 -10.36
CA LYS A 50 26.15 -9.96 -10.16
C LYS A 50 25.61 -10.27 -8.75
N ALA A 51 26.19 -9.62 -7.73
CA ALA A 51 25.74 -9.80 -6.35
C ALA A 51 24.35 -9.17 -6.14
N ALA A 52 24.11 -8.00 -6.70
CA ALA A 52 22.81 -7.32 -6.64
C ALA A 52 21.71 -8.14 -7.33
N ILE A 53 21.98 -8.73 -8.51
CA ILE A 53 21.04 -9.61 -9.19
C ILE A 53 20.75 -10.86 -8.35
N LYS A 54 21.75 -11.44 -7.69
CA LYS A 54 21.53 -12.58 -6.80
C LYS A 54 20.61 -12.21 -5.62
N PHE A 55 20.83 -11.04 -5.03
CA PHE A 55 19.96 -10.51 -3.98
C PHE A 55 18.53 -10.28 -4.49
N LEU A 56 18.35 -9.65 -5.65
CA LEU A 56 17.03 -9.40 -6.24
C LEU A 56 16.27 -10.71 -6.50
N LYS A 57 16.96 -11.74 -7.01
CA LYS A 57 16.36 -13.08 -7.19
C LYS A 57 15.90 -13.68 -5.87
N TYR A 58 16.70 -13.57 -4.82
CA TYR A 58 16.31 -14.02 -3.49
C TYR A 58 15.12 -13.21 -2.95
N ALA A 59 15.18 -11.88 -3.01
CA ALA A 59 14.09 -11.01 -2.55
C ALA A 59 12.77 -11.27 -3.29
N ALA A 60 12.82 -11.67 -4.56
CA ALA A 60 11.66 -12.06 -5.35
C ALA A 60 11.22 -13.52 -5.18
N SER A 61 12.02 -14.35 -4.49
CA SER A 61 11.68 -15.74 -4.21
C SER A 61 10.55 -15.85 -3.18
N ARG A 62 9.99 -17.06 -3.03
CA ARG A 62 8.97 -17.35 -2.03
C ARG A 62 9.53 -17.11 -0.61
N GLU A 63 10.70 -17.64 -0.33
CA GLU A 63 11.38 -17.51 0.96
C GLU A 63 11.71 -16.06 1.30
N GLY A 64 12.24 -15.32 0.32
CA GLY A 64 12.55 -13.90 0.49
C GLY A 64 11.31 -13.05 0.76
N ASN A 65 10.19 -13.34 0.09
CA ASN A 65 8.91 -12.67 0.33
C ASN A 65 8.34 -12.99 1.72
N ILE A 66 8.41 -14.23 2.17
CA ILE A 66 7.97 -14.63 3.51
C ILE A 66 8.81 -13.91 4.57
N ALA A 67 10.14 -14.03 4.48
CA ALA A 67 11.05 -13.40 5.44
C ALA A 67 10.85 -11.88 5.53
N TYR A 68 10.70 -11.20 4.38
CA TYR A 68 10.42 -9.78 4.34
C TYR A 68 9.06 -9.43 4.97
N ALA A 69 8.02 -10.17 4.61
CA ALA A 69 6.66 -9.91 5.09
C ALA A 69 6.56 -10.07 6.62
N GLU A 70 7.16 -11.10 7.19
CA GLU A 70 7.17 -11.35 8.64
C GLU A 70 8.02 -10.31 9.38
N CYS A 71 9.19 -9.94 8.85
CA CYS A 71 10.05 -8.92 9.44
C CYS A 71 9.38 -7.54 9.45
N MET A 72 8.78 -7.15 8.33
CA MET A 72 8.18 -5.83 8.14
C MET A 72 6.70 -5.77 8.54
N LYS A 73 6.10 -6.89 8.96
CA LYS A 73 4.67 -7.01 9.27
C LYS A 73 3.78 -6.42 8.17
N CYS A 74 4.10 -6.73 6.92
CA CYS A 74 3.40 -6.23 5.74
C CYS A 74 3.03 -7.37 4.79
N LEU A 75 2.12 -7.10 3.84
CA LEU A 75 1.75 -8.10 2.84
C LEU A 75 2.92 -8.41 1.90
N PRO A 76 3.18 -9.70 1.60
CA PRO A 76 4.13 -10.07 0.56
C PRO A 76 3.66 -9.62 -0.82
N ALA A 77 4.58 -9.45 -1.76
CA ALA A 77 4.24 -9.08 -3.14
C ALA A 77 3.75 -10.28 -3.96
N ARG A 78 4.05 -11.50 -3.53
CA ARG A 78 3.68 -12.74 -4.23
C ARG A 78 2.29 -13.21 -3.82
N LEU A 79 1.40 -13.34 -4.80
CA LEU A 79 0.02 -13.81 -4.56
C LEU A 79 -0.05 -15.27 -4.08
N ASP A 80 0.88 -16.13 -4.50
CA ASP A 80 0.95 -17.51 -4.03
C ASP A 80 1.29 -17.56 -2.53
N VAL A 81 2.19 -16.68 -2.06
CA VAL A 81 2.48 -16.56 -0.63
C VAL A 81 1.27 -16.06 0.15
N ILE A 82 0.57 -15.03 -0.37
CA ILE A 82 -0.65 -14.53 0.29
C ILE A 82 -1.71 -15.62 0.41
N ARG A 83 -1.87 -16.46 -0.59
CA ARG A 83 -2.94 -17.46 -0.65
C ARG A 83 -2.66 -18.73 0.13
N GLU A 84 -1.42 -19.17 0.17
CA GLU A 84 -1.04 -20.49 0.64
C GLU A 84 -0.38 -20.48 2.02
N GLU A 85 0.23 -19.36 2.44
CA GLU A 85 0.95 -19.29 3.69
C GLU A 85 0.07 -18.75 4.83
N LYS A 86 0.42 -19.15 6.05
CA LYS A 86 -0.09 -18.58 7.29
C LYS A 86 1.04 -17.78 7.94
N LEU A 87 1.07 -16.49 7.68
CA LEU A 87 2.11 -15.61 8.20
C LEU A 87 1.72 -15.02 9.55
N ASP A 88 2.70 -14.90 10.43
CA ASP A 88 2.53 -14.23 11.73
C ASP A 88 2.53 -12.71 11.56
N ILE A 89 1.47 -12.23 10.91
CA ILE A 89 1.23 -10.81 10.65
C ILE A 89 -0.16 -10.48 11.20
N PRO A 90 -0.29 -9.48 12.06
CA PRO A 90 -1.60 -9.07 12.59
C PRO A 90 -2.60 -8.78 11.47
N GLY A 91 -3.75 -9.46 11.52
CA GLY A 91 -4.81 -9.32 10.52
C GLY A 91 -4.52 -9.95 9.16
N PHE A 92 -3.51 -10.79 9.03
CA PHE A 92 -3.14 -11.43 7.75
C PHE A 92 -4.33 -12.15 7.11
N GLN A 93 -5.13 -12.88 7.87
CA GLN A 93 -6.32 -13.57 7.37
C GLN A 93 -7.32 -12.60 6.73
N VAL A 94 -7.53 -11.43 7.32
CA VAL A 94 -8.42 -10.41 6.76
C VAL A 94 -7.91 -9.93 5.40
N PHE A 95 -6.60 -9.72 5.26
CA PHE A 95 -6.00 -9.34 3.98
C PHE A 95 -6.08 -10.47 2.95
N GLN A 96 -5.84 -11.71 3.38
CA GLN A 96 -5.90 -12.90 2.52
C GLN A 96 -7.32 -13.07 1.93
N ASP A 97 -8.34 -12.97 2.76
CA ASP A 97 -9.73 -13.05 2.32
C ASP A 97 -10.09 -11.87 1.42
N TYR A 98 -9.64 -10.68 1.79
CA TYR A 98 -9.96 -9.46 1.06
C TYR A 98 -9.36 -9.44 -0.36
N VAL A 99 -8.09 -9.82 -0.53
CA VAL A 99 -7.41 -9.86 -1.83
C VAL A 99 -8.09 -10.81 -2.82
N ASN A 100 -8.74 -11.86 -2.32
CA ASN A 100 -9.45 -12.82 -3.17
C ASN A 100 -10.83 -12.33 -3.65
N HIS A 101 -11.39 -11.29 -3.03
CA HIS A 101 -12.77 -10.84 -3.28
C HIS A 101 -12.88 -9.38 -3.75
N VAL A 102 -11.74 -8.70 -3.98
CA VAL A 102 -11.73 -7.31 -4.42
C VAL A 102 -11.06 -7.15 -5.77
N GLU A 103 -11.48 -6.12 -6.50
CA GLU A 103 -10.79 -5.71 -7.70
C GLU A 103 -9.55 -4.89 -7.33
N LEU A 104 -8.37 -5.38 -7.73
CA LEU A 104 -7.11 -4.67 -7.51
C LEU A 104 -6.92 -3.64 -8.62
N LYS A 105 -6.81 -2.38 -8.28
CA LYS A 105 -6.57 -1.27 -9.20
C LYS A 105 -5.18 -0.70 -9.00
N GLU A 106 -4.50 -0.45 -10.07
CA GLU A 106 -3.26 0.31 -10.03
C GLU A 106 -3.53 1.78 -9.71
N ARG A 107 -2.58 2.41 -9.03
CA ARG A 107 -2.64 3.85 -8.83
C ARG A 107 -2.55 4.55 -10.19
N PRO A 108 -3.39 5.56 -10.48
CA PRO A 108 -3.24 6.36 -11.69
C PRO A 108 -1.83 6.91 -11.82
N PHE A 109 -1.33 6.94 -13.04
CA PHE A 109 -0.03 7.54 -13.32
C PHE A 109 -0.03 9.02 -12.94
N SER A 110 1.06 9.47 -12.36
CA SER A 110 1.31 10.88 -12.07
C SER A 110 2.78 11.21 -12.32
N SER A 111 3.03 12.34 -12.94
CA SER A 111 4.38 12.87 -13.15
C SER A 111 5.04 13.34 -11.84
N ASN A 112 4.23 13.65 -10.82
CA ASN A 112 4.72 14.05 -9.50
C ASN A 112 3.83 13.47 -8.37
N PRO A 113 3.95 12.17 -8.09
CA PRO A 113 3.07 11.46 -7.16
C PRO A 113 3.03 12.07 -5.75
N MET A 114 4.17 12.55 -5.25
CA MET A 114 4.25 13.12 -3.89
C MET A 114 3.47 14.43 -3.79
N LYS A 115 3.57 15.28 -4.81
CA LYS A 115 2.81 16.54 -4.86
C LYS A 115 1.31 16.28 -4.91
N ASP A 116 0.90 15.29 -5.70
CA ASP A 116 -0.52 14.95 -5.85
C ASP A 116 -1.10 14.33 -4.59
N ILE A 117 -0.36 13.45 -3.91
CA ILE A 117 -0.76 12.89 -2.61
C ILE A 117 -0.93 14.02 -1.59
N SER A 118 0.02 14.97 -1.53
CA SER A 118 -0.06 16.10 -0.60
C SER A 118 -1.26 16.99 -0.88
N LYS A 119 -1.51 17.33 -2.15
CA LYS A 119 -2.68 18.15 -2.54
C LYS A 119 -3.99 17.43 -2.22
N THR A 120 -4.09 16.13 -2.55
CA THR A 120 -5.28 15.33 -2.24
C THR A 120 -5.53 15.29 -0.73
N GLY A 121 -4.47 15.13 0.07
CA GLY A 121 -4.57 15.13 1.52
C GLY A 121 -5.10 16.47 2.08
N ILE A 122 -4.60 17.58 1.55
CA ILE A 122 -5.07 18.94 1.95
C ILE A 122 -6.55 19.12 1.57
N LEU A 123 -6.94 18.76 0.34
CA LEU A 123 -8.34 18.87 -0.10
C LEU A 123 -9.27 18.01 0.74
N PHE A 124 -8.86 16.78 1.04
CA PHE A 124 -9.63 15.89 1.91
C PHE A 124 -9.77 16.46 3.31
N GLN A 125 -8.71 17.02 3.87
CA GLN A 125 -8.75 17.69 5.18
C GLN A 125 -9.72 18.88 5.18
N GLN A 126 -9.69 19.72 4.16
CA GLN A 126 -10.62 20.85 4.00
C GLN A 126 -12.08 20.38 3.95
N TYR A 127 -12.34 19.29 3.21
CA TYR A 127 -13.66 18.70 3.12
C TYR A 127 -14.14 18.15 4.48
N VAL A 128 -13.31 17.39 5.19
CA VAL A 128 -13.65 16.82 6.50
C VAL A 128 -13.86 17.89 7.57
N MET A 129 -13.21 19.04 7.41
CA MET A 129 -13.35 20.21 8.30
C MET A 129 -14.46 21.17 7.87
N ASP A 130 -15.34 20.77 6.95
CA ASP A 130 -16.45 21.57 6.41
C ASP A 130 -16.02 22.93 5.80
N GLN A 131 -14.76 23.03 5.34
CA GLN A 131 -14.24 24.23 4.70
C GLN A 131 -14.59 24.33 3.22
N ILE A 132 -14.85 23.19 2.59
CA ILE A 132 -15.32 23.08 1.20
C ILE A 132 -16.46 22.06 1.13
N SER A 133 -17.36 22.25 0.16
CA SER A 133 -18.47 21.34 -0.09
C SER A 133 -17.98 20.03 -0.77
N GLN A 134 -18.85 19.01 -0.77
CA GLN A 134 -18.59 17.76 -1.48
C GLN A 134 -18.42 18.03 -2.99
N ASP A 135 -19.25 18.87 -3.58
CA ASP A 135 -19.19 19.17 -5.00
C ASP A 135 -17.88 19.88 -5.35
N GLU A 136 -17.47 20.85 -4.56
CA GLU A 136 -16.19 21.55 -4.73
C GLU A 136 -14.98 20.61 -4.56
N PHE A 137 -15.06 19.69 -3.62
CA PHE A 137 -14.04 18.65 -3.46
C PHE A 137 -13.94 17.77 -4.71
N CYS A 138 -15.08 17.31 -5.26
CA CYS A 138 -15.12 16.48 -6.46
C CYS A 138 -14.57 17.22 -7.68
N GLU A 139 -14.99 18.48 -7.90
CA GLU A 139 -14.48 19.32 -8.99
C GLU A 139 -12.96 19.48 -8.95
N LYS A 140 -12.41 19.83 -7.79
CA LYS A 140 -10.96 19.99 -7.61
C LYS A 140 -10.19 18.66 -7.83
N MET A 141 -10.76 17.53 -7.44
CA MET A 141 -10.18 16.22 -7.71
C MET A 141 -10.18 15.87 -9.20
N GLU A 142 -11.26 16.19 -9.92
CA GLU A 142 -11.33 16.00 -11.38
C GLU A 142 -10.35 16.89 -12.14
N GLU A 143 -10.19 18.14 -11.75
CA GLU A 143 -9.20 19.06 -12.32
C GLU A 143 -7.76 18.53 -12.12
N MET A 144 -7.46 17.99 -10.94
CA MET A 144 -6.16 17.38 -10.70
C MET A 144 -5.89 16.20 -11.64
N GLN A 145 -6.90 15.39 -11.92
CA GLN A 145 -6.76 14.24 -12.83
C GLN A 145 -6.58 14.68 -14.30
N LYS A 146 -7.29 15.72 -14.75
CA LYS A 146 -7.16 16.26 -16.10
C LYS A 146 -5.77 16.82 -16.39
N ASN A 147 -5.16 17.45 -15.39
CA ASN A 147 -3.81 18.03 -15.48
C ASN A 147 -2.67 17.02 -15.43
N GLN A 148 -2.95 15.74 -15.24
CA GLN A 148 -1.99 14.63 -15.18
C GLN A 148 -1.85 13.86 -16.50
N ARG A 149 -2.72 14.13 -17.46
CA ARG A 149 -2.68 13.54 -18.81
C ARG A 149 -1.91 14.43 -19.77
#